data_87c5e3626dcd8ab204eb0ebca7ea9a82
#
_entry.id   87c5e3626dcd8ab204eb0ebca7ea9a82
#
_cell.length_a   1.000
_cell.length_b   1.000
_cell.length_c   1.000
_cell.angle_alpha   90.00
_cell.angle_beta   90.00
_cell.angle_gamma   90.00
#
_symmetry.space_group_name_H-M   'P 1'
#
loop_
_entity.id
_entity.type
_entity.pdbx_description
1 polymer ?
#
loop_
_entity_poly.entity_id
_entity_poly.type
_entity_poly.pdbx_seq_one_letter_code
_entity_poly.pdbx_strand_id
1 'polypeptide(L)'
;MKALWLALLLVLVGCGNTPQLSKLPGDAVVLAFGDSLTFGTGASPEESYPAVLEKLIGRHVESAGVPGEVSAEGLQRLPDVIEEIKPKLLLLCHGGNDLLRKTGEAQAAANLRSMVSLAKSKGIAVVLIAVPKPGLILSPPDYYEKIAAEFKLPIEADVLRSIISSPDLKSDTVHPNAAGYKKMADAIAALLKQAKAI
;
A
#
# COMPACT_ATOMS: atom_id res chain seq x y z
N MET A 1 -50.77 -31.57 -18.16
CA MET A 1 -50.29 -30.26 -17.64
C MET A 1 -48.88 -30.43 -17.14
N LYS A 2 -47.85 -29.90 -17.84
CA LYS A 2 -46.42 -30.02 -17.45
C LYS A 2 -46.06 -28.72 -16.74
N ALA A 3 -45.78 -28.79 -15.45
CA ALA A 3 -45.31 -27.65 -14.66
C ALA A 3 -43.83 -27.39 -14.95
N LEU A 4 -43.53 -26.21 -15.51
CA LEU A 4 -42.19 -25.74 -15.81
C LEU A 4 -41.63 -25.06 -14.55
N TRP A 5 -40.68 -25.70 -13.86
CA TRP A 5 -39.97 -25.09 -12.74
C TRP A 5 -38.87 -24.18 -13.28
N LEU A 6 -39.08 -22.88 -13.15
CA LEU A 6 -38.08 -21.86 -13.48
C LEU A 6 -37.10 -21.74 -12.28
N ALA A 7 -35.93 -22.31 -12.41
CA ALA A 7 -34.87 -22.15 -11.41
C ALA A 7 -34.27 -20.74 -11.51
N LEU A 8 -34.58 -19.88 -10.55
CA LEU A 8 -34.01 -18.55 -10.41
C LEU A 8 -32.59 -18.68 -9.89
N LEU A 9 -31.60 -18.56 -10.78
CA LEU A 9 -30.17 -18.46 -10.40
C LEU A 9 -29.94 -17.07 -9.76
N LEU A 10 -29.89 -17.03 -8.44
CA LEU A 10 -29.37 -15.87 -7.69
C LEU A 10 -27.86 -15.79 -7.91
N VAL A 11 -27.47 -14.90 -8.83
CA VAL A 11 -26.07 -14.46 -8.96
C VAL A 11 -25.78 -13.58 -7.76
N LEU A 12 -25.14 -14.14 -6.75
CA LEU A 12 -24.53 -13.40 -5.65
C LEU A 12 -23.35 -12.60 -6.25
N VAL A 13 -23.61 -11.35 -6.63
CA VAL A 13 -22.55 -10.37 -6.87
C VAL A 13 -21.91 -10.14 -5.51
N GLY A 14 -20.82 -10.85 -5.25
CA GLY A 14 -19.99 -10.61 -4.09
C GLY A 14 -19.39 -9.21 -4.21
N CYS A 15 -19.95 -8.22 -3.49
CA CYS A 15 -19.20 -7.01 -3.17
C CYS A 15 -17.93 -7.47 -2.46
N GLY A 16 -16.77 -7.30 -3.09
CA GLY A 16 -15.48 -7.68 -2.53
C GLY A 16 -15.28 -6.96 -1.20
N ASN A 17 -15.52 -7.65 -0.09
CA ASN A 17 -15.28 -7.09 1.23
C ASN A 17 -13.78 -6.92 1.42
N THR A 18 -13.35 -5.69 1.74
CA THR A 18 -11.97 -5.41 2.17
C THR A 18 -11.57 -6.39 3.27
N PRO A 19 -10.44 -7.10 3.13
CA PRO A 19 -9.96 -8.01 4.17
C PRO A 19 -9.85 -7.30 5.52
N GLN A 20 -10.36 -7.95 6.58
CA GLN A 20 -10.39 -7.36 7.91
C GLN A 20 -9.04 -7.53 8.59
N LEU A 21 -8.61 -6.52 9.34
CA LEU A 21 -7.46 -6.55 10.22
C LEU A 21 -7.91 -6.57 11.68
N SER A 22 -7.03 -6.99 12.57
CA SER A 22 -7.24 -6.78 14.00
C SER A 22 -7.17 -5.29 14.32
N LYS A 23 -8.04 -4.83 15.22
CA LYS A 23 -8.04 -3.44 15.66
C LYS A 23 -6.68 -3.09 16.29
N LEU A 24 -6.07 -2.03 15.83
CA LEU A 24 -4.80 -1.53 16.35
C LEU A 24 -5.00 -0.91 17.74
N PRO A 25 -4.19 -1.27 18.74
CA PRO A 25 -4.13 -0.55 20.00
C PRO A 25 -3.85 0.95 19.82
N GLY A 26 -4.18 1.76 20.82
CA GLY A 26 -3.95 3.21 20.76
C GLY A 26 -2.45 3.59 20.70
N ASP A 27 -1.60 2.78 21.29
CA ASP A 27 -0.13 2.89 21.33
C ASP A 27 0.58 2.09 20.22
N ALA A 28 -0.17 1.52 19.28
CA ALA A 28 0.43 0.77 18.17
C ALA A 28 1.29 1.66 17.28
N VAL A 29 2.48 1.18 16.96
CA VAL A 29 3.33 1.77 15.93
C VAL A 29 2.95 1.19 14.57
N VAL A 30 2.75 2.08 13.60
CA VAL A 30 2.56 1.77 12.18
C VAL A 30 3.87 2.07 11.46
N LEU A 31 4.41 1.10 10.75
CA LEU A 31 5.60 1.27 9.93
C LEU A 31 5.19 1.58 8.49
N ALA A 32 5.48 2.77 8.01
CA ALA A 32 5.42 3.11 6.60
C ALA A 32 6.77 2.76 5.96
N PHE A 33 6.80 1.72 5.12
CA PHE A 33 8.03 1.19 4.51
C PHE A 33 7.97 1.30 2.99
N GLY A 34 9.02 1.84 2.38
CA GLY A 34 9.08 2.02 0.94
C GLY A 34 10.26 2.86 0.45
N ASP A 35 10.04 3.48 -0.67
CA ASP A 35 11.02 4.30 -1.38
C ASP A 35 10.78 5.82 -1.19
N SER A 36 11.05 6.62 -2.23
CA SER A 36 10.85 8.08 -2.24
C SER A 36 9.40 8.51 -1.98
N LEU A 37 8.42 7.67 -2.33
CA LEU A 37 7.01 7.94 -2.06
C LEU A 37 6.72 7.91 -0.57
N THR A 38 7.35 6.99 0.16
CA THR A 38 7.22 6.88 1.62
C THR A 38 8.07 7.93 2.33
N PHE A 39 9.24 8.27 1.80
CA PHE A 39 10.08 9.36 2.31
C PHE A 39 9.36 10.72 2.24
N GLY A 40 8.50 10.93 1.23
CA GLY A 40 7.80 12.20 1.01
C GLY A 40 8.49 13.14 0.04
N THR A 41 9.29 12.60 -0.91
CA THR A 41 9.95 13.42 -1.94
C THR A 41 8.93 14.28 -2.69
N GLY A 42 9.17 15.59 -2.75
CA GLY A 42 8.27 16.55 -3.41
C GLY A 42 7.40 17.37 -2.46
N ALA A 43 7.50 17.14 -1.14
CA ALA A 43 6.84 17.91 -0.09
C ALA A 43 7.78 18.10 1.11
N SER A 44 7.37 18.91 2.09
CA SER A 44 8.10 19.00 3.37
C SER A 44 7.89 17.73 4.20
N PRO A 45 8.78 17.40 5.14
CA PRO A 45 8.64 16.21 5.96
C PRO A 45 7.28 16.08 6.66
N GLU A 46 6.72 17.19 7.14
CA GLU A 46 5.44 17.27 7.86
C GLU A 46 4.23 17.04 6.94
N GLU A 47 4.42 17.16 5.63
CA GLU A 47 3.42 16.99 4.57
C GLU A 47 3.53 15.63 3.87
N SER A 48 4.53 14.81 4.23
CA SER A 48 4.63 13.43 3.75
C SER A 48 3.41 12.60 4.18
N TYR A 49 3.04 11.56 3.40
CA TYR A 49 1.85 10.79 3.78
C TYR A 49 1.96 10.11 5.15
N PRO A 50 3.14 9.63 5.61
CA PRO A 50 3.23 9.07 6.96
C PRO A 50 2.93 10.09 8.05
N ALA A 51 3.48 11.32 7.95
CA ALA A 51 3.25 12.39 8.92
C ALA A 51 1.80 12.88 8.94
N VAL A 52 1.17 12.98 7.77
CA VAL A 52 -0.26 13.33 7.66
C VAL A 52 -1.13 12.21 8.20
N LEU A 53 -0.80 10.95 7.88
CA LEU A 53 -1.56 9.78 8.34
C LEU A 53 -1.51 9.64 9.86
N GLU A 54 -0.37 9.88 10.49
CA GLU A 54 -0.22 9.89 11.96
C GLU A 54 -1.28 10.77 12.62
N LYS A 55 -1.43 12.01 12.11
CA LYS A 55 -2.43 12.97 12.60
C LYS A 55 -3.87 12.48 12.37
N LEU A 56 -4.12 11.83 11.24
CA LEU A 56 -5.47 11.34 10.87
C LEU A 56 -5.93 10.15 11.71
N ILE A 57 -5.02 9.25 12.05
CA ILE A 57 -5.37 8.00 12.73
C ILE A 57 -5.09 8.04 14.24
N GLY A 58 -4.37 9.06 14.73
CA GLY A 58 -4.01 9.21 16.15
C GLY A 58 -3.14 8.06 16.66
N ARG A 59 -2.25 7.53 15.83
CA ARG A 59 -1.28 6.49 16.17
C ARG A 59 0.06 6.85 15.55
N HIS A 60 1.15 6.51 16.22
CA HIS A 60 2.49 6.79 15.71
C HIS A 60 2.73 6.07 14.37
N VAL A 61 3.20 6.83 13.38
CA VAL A 61 3.55 6.32 12.05
C VAL A 61 5.03 6.60 11.79
N GLU A 62 5.84 5.56 11.99
CA GLU A 62 7.28 5.64 11.69
C GLU A 62 7.52 5.53 10.18
N SER A 63 8.25 6.49 9.63
CA SER A 63 8.58 6.54 8.21
C SER A 63 9.95 5.93 7.94
N ALA A 64 9.99 4.84 7.20
CA ALA A 64 11.20 4.18 6.73
C ALA A 64 11.28 4.17 5.20
N GLY A 65 11.08 5.32 4.58
CA GLY A 65 11.25 5.54 3.14
C GLY A 65 12.70 5.84 2.77
N VAL A 66 13.23 5.18 1.74
CA VAL A 66 14.58 5.44 1.18
C VAL A 66 14.48 5.81 -0.29
N PRO A 67 14.74 7.09 -0.66
CA PRO A 67 14.64 7.54 -2.03
C PRO A 67 15.51 6.71 -2.98
N GLY A 68 14.91 6.26 -4.09
CA GLY A 68 15.62 5.48 -5.11
C GLY A 68 15.76 3.99 -4.80
N GLU A 69 15.36 3.50 -3.63
CA GLU A 69 15.49 2.10 -3.22
C GLU A 69 14.67 1.17 -4.14
N VAL A 70 15.26 0.10 -4.65
CA VAL A 70 14.57 -0.98 -5.34
C VAL A 70 14.12 -2.06 -4.37
N SER A 71 13.15 -2.88 -4.76
CA SER A 71 12.55 -3.88 -3.88
C SER A 71 13.56 -4.90 -3.31
N ALA A 72 14.63 -5.20 -4.03
CA ALA A 72 15.68 -6.09 -3.54
C ALA A 72 16.45 -5.51 -2.35
N GLU A 73 16.77 -4.21 -2.39
CA GLU A 73 17.44 -3.49 -1.30
C GLU A 73 16.51 -3.36 -0.09
N GLY A 74 15.24 -2.98 -0.32
CA GLY A 74 14.23 -2.91 0.73
C GLY A 74 14.00 -4.25 1.43
N LEU A 75 13.99 -5.37 0.68
CA LEU A 75 13.87 -6.71 1.28
C LEU A 75 15.04 -7.04 2.20
N GLN A 76 16.24 -6.63 1.87
CA GLN A 76 17.43 -6.83 2.73
C GLN A 76 17.34 -5.99 4.02
N ARG A 77 16.81 -4.78 3.95
CA ARG A 77 16.72 -3.84 5.07
C ARG A 77 15.53 -4.11 6.01
N LEU A 78 14.43 -4.64 5.49
CA LEU A 78 13.18 -4.79 6.25
C LEU A 78 13.30 -5.58 7.56
N PRO A 79 14.09 -6.68 7.66
CA PRO A 79 14.25 -7.42 8.91
C PRO A 79 14.75 -6.56 10.08
N ASP A 80 15.76 -5.74 9.84
CA ASP A 80 16.38 -4.89 10.85
C ASP A 80 15.44 -3.76 11.27
N VAL A 81 14.74 -3.13 10.30
CA VAL A 81 13.76 -2.10 10.57
C VAL A 81 12.58 -2.64 11.42
N ILE A 82 12.09 -3.83 11.11
CA ILE A 82 11.05 -4.48 11.91
C ILE A 82 11.52 -4.76 13.34
N GLU A 83 12.75 -5.22 13.51
CA GLU A 83 13.31 -5.54 14.83
C GLU A 83 13.50 -4.28 15.69
N GLU A 84 13.91 -3.18 15.08
CA GLU A 84 14.08 -1.88 15.74
C GLU A 84 12.72 -1.26 16.13
N ILE A 85 11.80 -1.16 15.19
CA ILE A 85 10.53 -0.43 15.34
C ILE A 85 9.44 -1.26 16.04
N LYS A 86 9.45 -2.58 15.88
CA LYS A 86 8.44 -3.53 16.43
C LYS A 86 7.00 -3.13 16.10
N PRO A 87 6.67 -2.86 14.83
CA PRO A 87 5.38 -2.34 14.44
C PRO A 87 4.26 -3.37 14.61
N LYS A 88 3.02 -2.88 14.72
CA LYS A 88 1.82 -3.72 14.67
C LYS A 88 1.19 -3.76 13.27
N LEU A 89 1.51 -2.78 12.43
CA LEU A 89 1.06 -2.68 11.05
C LEU A 89 2.22 -2.22 10.16
N LEU A 90 2.37 -2.87 9.02
CA LEU A 90 3.25 -2.48 7.92
C LEU A 90 2.39 -1.90 6.77
N LEU A 91 2.65 -0.66 6.40
CA LEU A 91 2.18 -0.05 5.15
C LEU A 91 3.31 -0.23 4.14
N LEU A 92 3.16 -1.16 3.20
CA LEU A 92 4.18 -1.52 2.22
C LEU A 92 3.91 -0.80 0.90
N CYS A 93 4.69 0.24 0.61
CA CYS A 93 4.66 1.02 -0.63
C CYS A 93 6.01 0.93 -1.33
N HIS A 94 6.22 -0.09 -2.14
CA HIS A 94 7.52 -0.39 -2.74
C HIS A 94 7.40 -0.96 -4.15
N GLY A 95 8.49 -0.94 -4.93
CA GLY A 95 8.54 -1.51 -6.29
C GLY A 95 8.49 -0.45 -7.41
N GLY A 96 8.28 0.82 -7.07
CA GLY A 96 8.27 1.91 -8.05
C GLY A 96 9.59 2.04 -8.81
N ASN A 97 10.73 1.96 -8.11
CA ASN A 97 12.05 2.03 -8.73
C ASN A 97 12.40 0.81 -9.57
N ASP A 98 11.85 -0.36 -9.25
CA ASP A 98 11.97 -1.57 -10.09
C ASP A 98 11.32 -1.35 -11.46
N LEU A 99 10.14 -0.71 -11.47
CA LEU A 99 9.41 -0.36 -12.70
C LEU A 99 10.16 0.72 -13.51
N LEU A 100 10.67 1.77 -12.85
CA LEU A 100 11.43 2.85 -13.47
C LEU A 100 12.74 2.35 -14.10
N ARG A 101 13.48 1.53 -13.36
CA ARG A 101 14.78 0.99 -13.79
C ARG A 101 14.66 -0.29 -14.63
N LYS A 102 13.44 -0.82 -14.80
CA LYS A 102 13.16 -2.05 -15.56
C LYS A 102 13.96 -3.25 -15.06
N THR A 103 14.07 -3.40 -13.72
CA THR A 103 14.82 -4.53 -13.11
C THR A 103 14.09 -5.86 -13.18
N GLY A 104 12.83 -5.85 -13.62
CA GLY A 104 12.02 -7.06 -13.82
C GLY A 104 10.83 -7.15 -12.87
N GLU A 105 9.61 -7.16 -13.43
CA GLU A 105 8.37 -7.22 -12.64
C GLU A 105 8.25 -8.52 -11.83
N ALA A 106 8.74 -9.65 -12.38
CA ALA A 106 8.72 -10.94 -11.68
C ALA A 106 9.57 -10.91 -10.41
N GLN A 107 10.76 -10.28 -10.47
CA GLN A 107 11.64 -10.16 -9.30
C GLN A 107 11.05 -9.20 -8.27
N ALA A 108 10.51 -8.05 -8.70
CA ALA A 108 9.83 -7.12 -7.80
C ALA A 108 8.65 -7.80 -7.08
N ALA A 109 7.84 -8.57 -7.80
CA ALA A 109 6.75 -9.34 -7.23
C ALA A 109 7.24 -10.38 -6.20
N ALA A 110 8.34 -11.09 -6.48
CA ALA A 110 8.93 -12.06 -5.56
C ALA A 110 9.44 -11.38 -4.28
N ASN A 111 10.11 -10.23 -4.41
CA ASN A 111 10.62 -9.46 -3.28
C ASN A 111 9.48 -8.94 -2.39
N LEU A 112 8.44 -8.34 -2.98
CA LEU A 112 7.25 -7.87 -2.25
C LEU A 112 6.55 -9.02 -1.52
N ARG A 113 6.40 -10.17 -2.18
CA ARG A 113 5.82 -11.37 -1.57
C ARG A 113 6.64 -11.84 -0.35
N SER A 114 7.97 -11.78 -0.45
CA SER A 114 8.87 -12.13 0.64
C SER A 114 8.76 -11.13 1.81
N MET A 115 8.66 -9.82 1.53
CA MET A 115 8.43 -8.80 2.56
C MET A 115 7.11 -9.03 3.31
N VAL A 116 6.02 -9.30 2.58
CA VAL A 116 4.72 -9.62 3.16
C VAL A 116 4.81 -10.87 4.03
N SER A 117 5.42 -11.93 3.51
CA SER A 117 5.59 -13.20 4.24
C SER A 117 6.39 -13.00 5.54
N LEU A 118 7.48 -12.24 5.49
CA LEU A 118 8.29 -11.89 6.66
C LEU A 118 7.45 -11.15 7.72
N ALA A 119 6.75 -10.09 7.34
CA ALA A 119 5.92 -9.33 8.27
C ALA A 119 4.85 -10.22 8.92
N LYS A 120 4.14 -11.02 8.12
CA LYS A 120 3.12 -11.94 8.61
C LYS A 120 3.68 -13.02 9.54
N SER A 121 4.88 -13.56 9.27
CA SER A 121 5.53 -14.55 10.14
C SER A 121 5.86 -13.99 11.53
N LYS A 122 6.03 -12.67 11.63
CA LYS A 122 6.22 -11.93 12.89
C LYS A 122 4.92 -11.44 13.53
N GLY A 123 3.75 -11.81 12.98
CA GLY A 123 2.44 -11.40 13.49
C GLY A 123 2.09 -9.93 13.19
N ILE A 124 2.78 -9.29 12.24
CA ILE A 124 2.55 -7.91 11.83
C ILE A 124 1.47 -7.90 10.75
N ALA A 125 0.44 -7.07 10.94
CA ALA A 125 -0.56 -6.83 9.91
C ALA A 125 0.08 -6.10 8.72
N VAL A 126 -0.43 -6.30 7.50
CA VAL A 126 0.10 -5.66 6.29
C VAL A 126 -1.01 -5.02 5.49
N VAL A 127 -0.79 -3.79 5.04
CA VAL A 127 -1.55 -3.11 3.98
C VAL A 127 -0.60 -2.88 2.83
N LEU A 128 -1.01 -3.27 1.63
CA LEU A 128 -0.24 -3.08 0.42
C LEU A 128 -0.70 -1.80 -0.28
N ILE A 129 0.26 -1.00 -0.75
CA ILE A 129 0.00 0.21 -1.53
C ILE A 129 0.62 0.00 -2.91
N ALA A 130 -0.21 -0.06 -3.93
CA ALA A 130 0.22 -0.37 -5.28
C ALA A 130 0.78 0.88 -5.97
N VAL A 131 1.96 0.74 -6.57
CA VAL A 131 2.63 1.79 -7.32
C VAL A 131 2.35 1.61 -8.82
N PRO A 132 1.84 2.64 -9.52
CA PRO A 132 1.54 2.56 -10.93
C PRO A 132 2.82 2.49 -11.77
N LYS A 133 2.75 1.71 -12.85
CA LYS A 133 3.81 1.64 -13.86
C LYS A 133 3.83 2.93 -14.67
N PRO A 134 5.02 3.55 -14.88
CA PRO A 134 5.13 4.70 -15.77
C PRO A 134 4.75 4.32 -17.20
N GLY A 135 4.01 5.19 -17.89
CA GLY A 135 3.59 4.95 -19.27
C GLY A 135 2.36 5.76 -19.67
N LEU A 136 1.85 5.52 -20.88
CA LEU A 136 0.63 6.14 -21.41
C LEU A 136 -0.62 5.76 -20.58
N ILE A 137 -0.63 4.53 -20.07
CA ILE A 137 -1.69 4.06 -19.18
C ILE A 137 -1.03 3.83 -17.81
N LEU A 138 -1.36 4.72 -16.88
CA LEU A 138 -0.91 4.60 -15.49
C LEU A 138 -1.78 3.56 -14.79
N SER A 139 -1.25 2.36 -14.59
CA SER A 139 -1.89 1.32 -13.79
C SER A 139 -0.84 0.55 -13.01
N PRO A 140 -1.15 0.12 -11.77
CA PRO A 140 -0.30 -0.80 -11.07
C PRO A 140 -0.20 -2.12 -11.84
N PRO A 141 0.96 -2.80 -11.83
CA PRO A 141 1.05 -4.17 -12.33
C PRO A 141 0.16 -5.13 -11.52
N ASP A 142 -0.40 -6.12 -12.18
CA ASP A 142 -1.33 -7.12 -11.58
C ASP A 142 -0.75 -7.88 -10.38
N TYR A 143 0.58 -7.92 -10.24
CA TYR A 143 1.19 -8.64 -9.14
C TYR A 143 0.84 -8.06 -7.76
N TYR A 144 0.51 -6.76 -7.65
CA TYR A 144 0.05 -6.18 -6.38
C TYR A 144 -1.27 -6.80 -5.95
N GLU A 145 -2.26 -6.86 -6.84
CA GLU A 145 -3.57 -7.48 -6.54
C GLU A 145 -3.43 -8.98 -6.28
N LYS A 146 -2.57 -9.68 -7.05
CA LYS A 146 -2.29 -11.11 -6.84
C LYS A 146 -1.68 -11.37 -5.47
N ILE A 147 -0.73 -10.55 -5.02
CA ILE A 147 -0.13 -10.65 -3.67
C ILE A 147 -1.19 -10.34 -2.61
N ALA A 148 -1.98 -9.28 -2.79
CA ALA A 148 -3.04 -8.93 -1.86
C ALA A 148 -4.07 -10.06 -1.71
N ALA A 149 -4.48 -10.68 -2.81
CA ALA A 149 -5.39 -11.82 -2.80
C ALA A 149 -4.78 -13.07 -2.13
N GLU A 150 -3.52 -13.40 -2.47
CA GLU A 150 -2.77 -14.54 -1.92
C GLU A 150 -2.70 -14.48 -0.39
N PHE A 151 -2.36 -13.32 0.15
CA PHE A 151 -2.17 -13.11 1.59
C PHE A 151 -3.41 -12.54 2.30
N LYS A 152 -4.51 -12.31 1.58
CA LYS A 152 -5.74 -11.68 2.08
C LYS A 152 -5.46 -10.33 2.74
N LEU A 153 -4.79 -9.43 2.01
CA LEU A 153 -4.40 -8.11 2.50
C LEU A 153 -5.38 -7.04 2.02
N PRO A 154 -5.67 -6.01 2.84
CA PRO A 154 -6.17 -4.75 2.32
C PRO A 154 -5.14 -4.16 1.34
N ILE A 155 -5.63 -3.61 0.23
CA ILE A 155 -4.79 -2.97 -0.77
C ILE A 155 -5.36 -1.61 -1.16
N GLU A 156 -4.50 -0.61 -1.26
CA GLU A 156 -4.78 0.66 -1.93
C GLU A 156 -4.18 0.63 -3.33
N ALA A 157 -5.02 0.49 -4.34
CA ALA A 157 -4.58 0.26 -5.72
C ALA A 157 -4.71 1.49 -6.64
N ASP A 158 -5.45 2.52 -6.24
CA ASP A 158 -5.89 3.58 -7.15
C ASP A 158 -5.34 4.97 -6.82
N VAL A 159 -5.05 5.27 -5.57
CA VAL A 159 -4.74 6.62 -5.12
C VAL A 159 -3.51 7.20 -5.83
N LEU A 160 -2.41 6.43 -5.92
CA LEU A 160 -1.19 6.89 -6.59
C LEU A 160 -1.41 7.09 -8.10
N ARG A 161 -2.16 6.23 -8.75
CA ARG A 161 -2.59 6.43 -10.15
C ARG A 161 -3.33 7.75 -10.31
N SER A 162 -4.31 8.00 -9.45
CA SER A 162 -5.10 9.23 -9.44
C SER A 162 -4.25 10.48 -9.21
N ILE A 163 -3.28 10.42 -8.29
CA ILE A 163 -2.38 11.54 -7.97
C ILE A 163 -1.46 11.83 -9.16
N ILE A 164 -0.78 10.81 -9.67
CA ILE A 164 0.21 10.98 -10.75
C ILE A 164 -0.44 11.43 -12.07
N SER A 165 -1.72 11.09 -12.28
CA SER A 165 -2.50 11.57 -13.43
C SER A 165 -2.91 13.06 -13.33
N SER A 166 -2.82 13.67 -12.15
CA SER A 166 -3.31 15.04 -11.89
C SER A 166 -2.14 16.00 -11.71
N PRO A 167 -1.94 16.97 -12.63
CA PRO A 167 -0.83 17.93 -12.53
C PRO A 167 -0.79 18.68 -11.19
N ASP A 168 -1.95 19.03 -10.64
CA ASP A 168 -2.06 19.80 -9.39
C ASP A 168 -1.69 19.02 -8.12
N LEU A 169 -1.53 17.68 -8.21
CA LEU A 169 -1.25 16.80 -7.08
C LEU A 169 0.19 16.27 -7.06
N LYS A 170 1.04 16.72 -7.97
CA LYS A 170 2.41 16.21 -8.09
C LYS A 170 3.44 17.36 -8.16
N SER A 171 4.64 17.06 -7.70
CA SER A 171 5.79 17.97 -7.75
C SER A 171 6.63 17.76 -9.01
N ASP A 172 6.65 16.53 -9.53
CA ASP A 172 7.35 16.15 -10.76
C ASP A 172 6.59 15.04 -11.52
N THR A 173 7.25 14.25 -12.35
CA THR A 173 6.60 13.22 -13.16
C THR A 173 6.11 11.99 -12.36
N VAL A 174 6.66 11.75 -11.17
CA VAL A 174 6.41 10.53 -10.41
C VAL A 174 6.12 10.78 -8.92
N HIS A 175 6.44 11.95 -8.39
CA HIS A 175 6.26 12.25 -6.96
C HIS A 175 5.06 13.15 -6.71
N PRO A 176 4.24 12.85 -5.69
CA PRO A 176 3.21 13.75 -5.19
C PRO A 176 3.81 15.06 -4.66
N ASN A 177 3.01 16.11 -4.63
CA ASN A 177 3.24 17.29 -3.80
C ASN A 177 2.48 17.13 -2.46
N ALA A 178 2.49 18.16 -1.61
CA ALA A 178 1.79 18.17 -0.33
C ALA A 178 0.31 17.78 -0.44
N ALA A 179 -0.41 18.32 -1.44
CA ALA A 179 -1.82 17.98 -1.67
C ALA A 179 -1.99 16.52 -2.12
N GLY A 180 -1.07 16.00 -2.95
CA GLY A 180 -1.04 14.61 -3.35
C GLY A 180 -0.77 13.66 -2.17
N TYR A 181 0.20 13.97 -1.32
CA TYR A 181 0.46 13.17 -0.11
C TYR A 181 -0.68 13.21 0.89
N LYS A 182 -1.34 14.36 1.04
CA LYS A 182 -2.56 14.43 1.85
C LYS A 182 -3.64 13.49 1.30
N LYS A 183 -3.89 13.50 -0.01
CA LYS A 183 -4.84 12.60 -0.66
C LYS A 183 -4.47 11.13 -0.46
N MET A 184 -3.18 10.80 -0.51
CA MET A 184 -2.68 9.44 -0.24
C MET A 184 -2.94 9.03 1.20
N ALA A 185 -2.66 9.89 2.17
CA ALA A 185 -2.93 9.64 3.59
C ALA A 185 -4.43 9.45 3.86
N ASP A 186 -5.30 10.28 3.26
CA ASP A 186 -6.76 10.17 3.37
C ASP A 186 -7.26 8.80 2.86
N ALA A 187 -6.76 8.34 1.71
CA ALA A 187 -7.13 7.04 1.13
C ALA A 187 -6.68 5.87 2.02
N ILE A 188 -5.45 5.92 2.54
CA ILE A 188 -4.93 4.91 3.47
C ILE A 188 -5.76 4.89 4.76
N ALA A 189 -6.08 6.05 5.34
CA ALA A 189 -6.92 6.13 6.54
C ALA A 189 -8.33 5.57 6.29
N ALA A 190 -8.93 5.83 5.14
CA ALA A 190 -10.21 5.26 4.73
C ALA A 190 -10.13 3.74 4.61
N LEU A 191 -9.07 3.21 3.97
CA LEU A 191 -8.84 1.77 3.85
C LEU A 191 -8.67 1.10 5.23
N LEU A 192 -7.93 1.72 6.15
CA LEU A 192 -7.75 1.21 7.52
C LEU A 192 -9.08 1.15 8.28
N LYS A 193 -9.98 2.13 8.09
CA LYS A 193 -11.36 2.11 8.65
C LYS A 193 -12.18 0.98 8.04
N GLN A 194 -12.15 0.82 6.71
CA GLN A 194 -12.85 -0.28 6.02
C GLN A 194 -12.36 -1.65 6.48
N ALA A 195 -11.05 -1.79 6.70
CA ALA A 195 -10.42 -2.99 7.22
C ALA A 195 -10.62 -3.18 8.74
N LYS A 196 -11.33 -2.27 9.43
CA LYS A 196 -11.57 -2.26 10.89
C LYS A 196 -10.29 -2.19 11.74
N ALA A 197 -9.19 -1.71 11.17
CA ALA A 197 -7.93 -1.55 11.90
C ALA A 197 -7.95 -0.37 12.88
N ILE A 198 -8.77 0.64 12.57
CA ILE A 198 -8.92 1.86 13.39
C ILE A 198 -10.40 2.18 13.60
#